data_96a9f21cb4d7dcebaeb063790faccd50
#
_entry.id   96a9f21cb4d7dcebaeb063790faccd50
#
_cell.length_a   1.000
_cell.length_b   1.000
_cell.length_c   1.000
_cell.angle_alpha   90.00
_cell.angle_beta   90.00
_cell.angle_gamma   90.00
#
_symmetry.space_group_name_H-M   'P 1'
#
loop_
_entity.id
_entity.type
_entity.pdbx_description
1 polymer ?
#
loop_
_entity_poly.entity_id
_entity_poly.type
_entity_poly.pdbx_seq_one_letter_code
_entity_poly.pdbx_strand_id
1 'polypeptide(L)'
;SFTIDLLPLLAEVTAGVWAEETAFAQADELLPLRDLLAPADFSALTTALFDLLWQEALTNVDFGLEKCLPQKAFSDPDRRLVRVWFATNRQPHDSANIGQGFDEAKSAEALTYGLCHVFIPESHRPGSLGSPWWRRWIRLAADDRLALRSIEGLAHDQFWANLAGKLQSWWAPGERNLFVLIHGYNVGFGEAAIRAAQIGYDLKVPGEMAFFSWPSRGTPLLYTADEATIEASVAAITYFLREMVANAGAERIHLFVHSMGNRGLLSALERLVTDRTLDLRLGQVFFCAPDVDVRVFKEKSPYALQRAENGTLLVSPQDRAVALSEWLHQYDRVGVAPPVTVIPGLDTIEVRGFGLLDFGHGYFAEAAPIIDDLRAAILTRQKASERQGLQRIADYYG
;
A
#
# COMPACT_ATOMS: atom_id res chain seq x y z
N SER A 1 -1.63 -40.00 23.47
CA SER A 1 -2.10 -38.64 23.18
C SER A 1 -1.35 -37.68 24.10
N PHE A 2 -0.42 -36.93 23.56
CA PHE A 2 0.18 -35.82 24.26
C PHE A 2 -0.73 -34.62 24.06
N THR A 3 -1.30 -34.08 25.12
CA THR A 3 -2.00 -32.82 25.12
C THR A 3 -0.93 -31.76 25.44
N ILE A 4 -0.51 -31.01 24.45
CA ILE A 4 0.34 -29.83 24.68
C ILE A 4 -0.63 -28.74 25.16
N ASP A 5 -0.45 -28.29 26.39
CA ASP A 5 -1.21 -27.15 26.91
C ASP A 5 -0.61 -25.86 26.32
N LEU A 6 -1.27 -25.31 25.29
CA LEU A 6 -0.85 -24.10 24.60
C LEU A 6 -1.28 -22.83 25.36
N LEU A 7 -2.09 -22.94 26.42
CA LEU A 7 -2.55 -21.79 27.20
C LEU A 7 -1.42 -21.01 27.86
N PRO A 8 -0.37 -21.63 28.42
CA PRO A 8 0.78 -20.88 28.94
C PRO A 8 1.55 -20.13 27.86
N LEU A 9 1.74 -20.74 26.69
CA LEU A 9 2.44 -20.13 25.55
C LEU A 9 1.67 -18.92 25.00
N LEU A 10 0.34 -19.07 24.83
CA LEU A 10 -0.55 -17.99 24.45
C LEU A 10 -0.61 -16.87 25.50
N ALA A 11 -0.56 -17.23 26.79
CA ALA A 11 -0.54 -16.26 27.86
C ALA A 11 0.77 -15.45 27.92
N GLU A 12 1.91 -16.06 27.64
CA GLU A 12 3.21 -15.37 27.55
C GLU A 12 3.27 -14.46 26.31
N VAL A 13 2.76 -14.93 25.19
CA VAL A 13 2.64 -14.15 23.96
C VAL A 13 1.71 -12.94 24.15
N THR A 14 0.55 -13.13 24.80
CA THR A 14 -0.41 -12.04 25.09
C THR A 14 0.04 -11.10 26.20
N ALA A 15 0.95 -11.53 27.07
CA ALA A 15 1.52 -10.70 28.13
C ALA A 15 2.64 -9.75 27.68
N GLY A 16 3.02 -9.77 26.38
CA GLY A 16 4.09 -8.93 25.84
C GLY A 16 5.46 -9.23 26.40
N VAL A 17 5.68 -10.47 26.89
CA VAL A 17 6.93 -10.90 27.52
C VAL A 17 8.01 -11.18 26.49
N TRP A 18 7.65 -11.32 25.21
CA TRP A 18 8.58 -11.63 24.14
C TRP A 18 9.12 -10.36 23.51
N ALA A 19 10.43 -10.14 23.64
CA ALA A 19 11.11 -9.12 22.86
C ALA A 19 11.10 -9.48 21.36
N GLU A 20 11.02 -8.48 20.49
CA GLU A 20 10.88 -8.63 19.03
C GLU A 20 11.82 -9.65 18.38
N GLU A 21 13.09 -9.67 18.76
CA GLU A 21 14.08 -10.65 18.24
C GLU A 21 13.76 -12.10 18.63
N THR A 22 13.11 -12.29 19.76
CA THR A 22 12.78 -13.60 20.29
C THR A 22 11.57 -14.21 19.59
N ALA A 23 10.59 -13.40 19.21
CA ALA A 23 9.37 -13.87 18.56
C ALA A 23 9.61 -14.47 17.17
N PHE A 24 10.57 -13.91 16.41
CA PHE A 24 10.92 -14.43 15.08
C PHE A 24 11.82 -15.68 15.12
N ALA A 25 12.78 -15.71 16.03
CA ALA A 25 13.58 -16.92 16.25
C ALA A 25 12.70 -18.10 16.70
N GLN A 26 11.66 -17.81 17.46
CA GLN A 26 10.73 -18.83 17.95
C GLN A 26 9.63 -19.21 16.93
N ALA A 27 9.37 -18.39 15.90
CA ALA A 27 8.50 -18.79 14.81
C ALA A 27 9.08 -19.98 14.03
N ASP A 28 10.41 -20.01 13.82
CA ASP A 28 11.11 -21.16 13.24
C ASP A 28 11.05 -22.40 14.15
N GLU A 29 11.03 -22.21 15.47
CA GLU A 29 10.85 -23.28 16.46
C GLU A 29 9.42 -23.84 16.47
N LEU A 30 8.43 -23.08 15.99
CA LEU A 30 7.02 -23.53 15.90
C LEU A 30 6.76 -24.40 14.66
N LEU A 31 7.62 -24.38 13.64
CA LEU A 31 7.48 -25.25 12.45
C LEU A 31 7.32 -26.74 12.79
N PRO A 32 8.05 -27.31 13.77
CA PRO A 32 7.83 -28.69 14.20
C PRO A 32 6.45 -28.96 14.80
N LEU A 33 5.78 -27.94 15.34
CA LEU A 33 4.43 -28.09 15.91
C LEU A 33 3.37 -28.31 14.85
N ARG A 34 3.63 -27.94 13.59
CA ARG A 34 2.72 -28.17 12.47
C ARG A 34 2.33 -29.63 12.29
N ASP A 35 3.33 -30.52 12.46
CA ASP A 35 3.13 -31.96 12.26
C ASP A 35 2.55 -32.62 13.53
N LEU A 36 2.48 -31.89 14.64
CA LEU A 36 1.97 -32.36 15.94
C LEU A 36 0.59 -31.84 16.27
N LEU A 37 0.15 -30.74 15.67
CA LEU A 37 -1.15 -30.11 15.93
C LEU A 37 -2.18 -30.49 14.86
N ALA A 38 -3.45 -30.53 15.24
CA ALA A 38 -4.53 -30.58 14.26
C ALA A 38 -4.51 -29.29 13.39
N PRO A 39 -4.87 -29.37 12.09
CA PRO A 39 -4.80 -28.21 11.18
C PRO A 39 -5.55 -26.96 11.68
N ALA A 40 -6.67 -27.16 12.38
CA ALA A 40 -7.43 -26.06 12.97
C ALA A 40 -6.69 -25.38 14.13
N ASP A 41 -6.02 -26.16 14.98
CA ASP A 41 -5.28 -25.64 16.13
C ASP A 41 -3.98 -24.95 15.68
N PHE A 42 -3.32 -25.49 14.67
CA PHE A 42 -2.16 -24.86 14.05
C PHE A 42 -2.55 -23.54 13.38
N SER A 43 -3.67 -23.49 12.66
CA SER A 43 -4.21 -22.27 12.07
C SER A 43 -4.56 -21.22 13.12
N ALA A 44 -5.16 -21.63 14.25
CA ALA A 44 -5.48 -20.72 15.35
C ALA A 44 -4.21 -20.15 16.00
N LEU A 45 -3.18 -20.98 16.21
CA LEU A 45 -1.88 -20.55 16.76
C LEU A 45 -1.18 -19.57 15.83
N THR A 46 -1.13 -19.87 14.53
CA THR A 46 -0.50 -19.00 13.53
C THR A 46 -1.25 -17.69 13.38
N THR A 47 -2.59 -17.71 13.46
CA THR A 47 -3.40 -16.52 13.46
C THR A 47 -3.11 -15.63 14.67
N ALA A 48 -3.05 -16.21 15.87
CA ALA A 48 -2.75 -15.48 17.10
C ALA A 48 -1.33 -14.86 17.08
N LEU A 49 -0.35 -15.58 16.54
CA LEU A 49 1.01 -15.08 16.37
C LEU A 49 1.10 -13.94 15.35
N PHE A 50 0.36 -14.09 14.25
CA PHE A 50 0.22 -13.04 13.24
C PHE A 50 -0.36 -11.76 13.83
N ASP A 51 -1.43 -11.89 14.63
CA ASP A 51 -2.06 -10.77 15.29
C ASP A 51 -1.12 -10.05 16.26
N LEU A 52 -0.33 -10.80 17.00
CA LEU A 52 0.60 -10.21 17.96
C LEU A 52 1.69 -9.40 17.25
N LEU A 53 2.34 -10.01 16.27
CA LEU A 53 3.40 -9.36 15.49
C LEU A 53 2.87 -8.15 14.73
N TRP A 54 1.62 -8.20 14.27
CA TRP A 54 0.98 -7.11 13.57
C TRP A 54 0.46 -6.02 14.51
N GLN A 55 -0.03 -6.37 15.68
CA GLN A 55 -0.42 -5.41 16.71
C GLN A 55 0.79 -4.59 17.21
N GLU A 56 1.95 -5.21 17.37
CA GLU A 56 3.18 -4.48 17.66
C GLU A 56 3.59 -3.56 16.51
N ALA A 57 3.43 -4.01 15.26
CA ALA A 57 3.65 -3.17 14.08
C ALA A 57 2.69 -1.96 14.03
N LEU A 58 1.42 -2.15 14.41
CA LEU A 58 0.39 -1.10 14.42
C LEU A 58 0.47 -0.17 15.64
N THR A 59 0.89 -0.65 16.81
CA THR A 59 1.03 0.21 18.00
C THR A 59 2.09 1.29 17.83
N ASN A 60 2.99 1.12 16.87
CA ASN A 60 3.97 2.14 16.49
C ASN A 60 3.46 3.10 15.39
N VAL A 61 2.33 2.78 14.74
CA VAL A 61 1.67 3.63 13.75
C VAL A 61 0.28 4.01 14.30
N ASP A 62 0.25 4.98 15.19
CA ASP A 62 -1.02 5.59 15.63
C ASP A 62 -1.59 6.42 14.47
N PHE A 63 -2.34 5.76 13.61
CA PHE A 63 -3.24 6.44 12.68
C PHE A 63 -4.36 7.03 13.52
N GLY A 64 -4.16 8.27 13.99
CA GLY A 64 -5.17 8.98 14.76
C GLY A 64 -6.48 9.07 13.99
N LEU A 65 -7.30 8.06 14.14
CA LEU A 65 -8.72 8.09 13.81
C LEU A 65 -9.41 9.05 14.80
N GLU A 66 -9.03 10.33 14.74
CA GLU A 66 -9.93 11.35 15.21
C GLU A 66 -11.14 11.31 14.28
N LYS A 67 -12.29 10.94 14.83
CA LYS A 67 -13.61 11.08 14.21
C LYS A 67 -13.60 12.34 13.35
N CYS A 68 -13.99 12.23 12.09
CA CYS A 68 -14.16 13.36 11.20
C CYS A 68 -14.86 14.48 11.97
N LEU A 69 -14.11 15.51 12.32
CA LEU A 69 -14.68 16.66 13.00
C LEU A 69 -15.65 17.35 12.05
N PRO A 70 -16.84 17.78 12.52
CA PRO A 70 -17.81 18.45 11.67
C PRO A 70 -17.16 19.67 11.02
N GLN A 71 -17.47 19.88 9.75
CA GLN A 71 -17.04 21.00 8.92
C GLN A 71 -17.18 22.33 9.64
N LYS A 72 -16.14 22.78 10.31
CA LYS A 72 -15.97 24.20 10.63
C LYS A 72 -15.17 24.83 9.52
N ALA A 73 -15.81 25.82 8.90
CA ALA A 73 -15.39 26.60 7.77
C ALA A 73 -13.86 26.69 7.60
N PHE A 74 -13.36 26.17 6.48
CA PHE A 74 -12.03 26.42 6.00
C PHE A 74 -11.94 27.87 5.50
N SER A 75 -11.63 28.79 6.39
CA SER A 75 -11.41 30.21 6.06
C SER A 75 -9.93 30.59 5.97
N ASP A 76 -9.02 29.59 5.99
CA ASP A 76 -7.61 29.85 5.81
C ASP A 76 -7.11 29.02 4.60
N PRO A 77 -6.53 29.66 3.56
CA PRO A 77 -5.92 28.93 2.45
C PRO A 77 -4.62 28.30 2.94
N ASP A 78 -4.71 27.29 3.79
CA ASP A 78 -3.55 26.56 4.26
C ASP A 78 -2.90 25.84 3.07
N ARG A 79 -1.77 26.37 2.61
CA ARG A 79 -0.96 25.82 1.50
C ARG A 79 -0.50 24.38 1.73
N ARG A 80 -0.85 23.81 2.88
CA ARG A 80 -0.49 22.47 3.34
C ARG A 80 -1.62 21.44 3.18
N LEU A 81 -2.77 21.81 2.60
CA LEU A 81 -3.82 20.86 2.23
C LEU A 81 -3.51 20.23 0.87
N VAL A 82 -3.15 18.96 0.91
CA VAL A 82 -2.93 18.15 -0.30
C VAL A 82 -4.25 17.49 -0.70
N ARG A 83 -4.61 17.63 -1.96
CA ARG A 83 -5.77 16.97 -2.56
C ARG A 83 -5.36 15.63 -3.14
N VAL A 84 -6.16 14.61 -2.87
CA VAL A 84 -5.96 13.27 -3.39
C VAL A 84 -7.29 12.75 -3.94
N TRP A 85 -7.30 12.38 -5.21
CA TRP A 85 -8.45 11.80 -5.88
C TRP A 85 -8.64 10.35 -5.43
N PHE A 86 -9.88 9.89 -5.32
CA PHE A 86 -10.11 8.50 -4.98
C PHE A 86 -11.22 7.84 -5.79
N ALA A 87 -11.06 6.54 -5.97
CA ALA A 87 -12.13 5.62 -6.28
C ALA A 87 -12.13 4.49 -5.25
N THR A 88 -13.32 4.01 -4.90
CA THR A 88 -13.45 2.92 -3.95
C THR A 88 -14.66 2.04 -4.24
N ASN A 89 -14.54 0.74 -3.97
CA ASN A 89 -15.64 -0.19 -3.92
C ASN A 89 -16.02 -0.57 -2.47
N ARG A 90 -15.62 0.27 -1.49
CA ARG A 90 -16.08 0.16 -0.10
C ARG A 90 -17.52 0.64 0.04
N GLN A 91 -18.24 0.06 0.99
CA GLN A 91 -19.54 0.56 1.39
C GLN A 91 -19.36 1.90 2.13
N PRO A 92 -20.05 2.99 1.75
CA PRO A 92 -20.06 4.20 2.54
C PRO A 92 -20.78 3.97 3.88
N HIS A 93 -20.29 4.59 4.95
CA HIS A 93 -20.99 4.58 6.26
C HIS A 93 -22.38 5.21 6.15
N ASP A 94 -22.50 6.25 5.33
CA ASP A 94 -23.75 6.92 5.01
C ASP A 94 -23.76 7.30 3.52
N SER A 95 -24.62 6.65 2.74
CA SER A 95 -24.71 6.92 1.29
C SER A 95 -25.19 8.35 0.97
N ALA A 96 -25.87 9.00 1.92
CA ALA A 96 -26.30 10.40 1.78
C ALA A 96 -25.19 11.39 2.16
N ASN A 97 -24.18 10.94 2.90
CA ASN A 97 -23.08 11.77 3.38
C ASN A 97 -21.72 11.03 3.34
N ILE A 98 -21.13 10.97 2.18
CA ILE A 98 -19.82 10.34 1.95
C ILE A 98 -18.72 10.90 2.85
N GLY A 99 -18.88 12.14 3.34
CA GLY A 99 -17.95 12.78 4.28
C GLY A 99 -17.76 12.04 5.60
N GLN A 100 -18.64 11.10 5.93
CA GLN A 100 -18.50 10.22 7.10
C GLN A 100 -17.50 9.08 6.87
N GLY A 101 -17.05 8.84 5.62
CA GLY A 101 -16.10 7.81 5.29
C GLY A 101 -16.75 6.50 4.84
N PHE A 102 -15.96 5.42 4.91
CA PHE A 102 -16.30 4.13 4.32
C PHE A 102 -16.03 2.98 5.28
N ASP A 103 -16.90 1.98 5.22
CA ASP A 103 -16.76 0.70 5.92
C ASP A 103 -15.69 -0.21 5.30
N GLU A 104 -15.39 -1.27 6.01
CA GLU A 104 -14.56 -2.38 5.56
C GLU A 104 -15.33 -3.39 4.69
N ALA A 105 -16.60 -3.15 4.45
CA ALA A 105 -17.45 -3.97 3.62
C ALA A 105 -17.38 -3.53 2.14
N LYS A 106 -17.57 -4.50 1.25
CA LYS A 106 -17.69 -4.21 -0.19
C LYS A 106 -19.09 -3.67 -0.48
N SER A 107 -19.16 -2.55 -1.21
CA SER A 107 -20.41 -2.06 -1.76
C SER A 107 -21.00 -3.02 -2.79
N ALA A 108 -22.32 -3.17 -2.77
CA ALA A 108 -23.07 -3.84 -3.84
C ALA A 108 -23.25 -2.95 -5.08
N GLU A 109 -23.02 -1.65 -4.92
CA GLU A 109 -23.21 -0.64 -5.95
C GLU A 109 -21.94 -0.42 -6.79
N ALA A 110 -22.05 0.51 -7.75
CA ALA A 110 -20.92 0.98 -8.55
C ALA A 110 -19.85 1.64 -7.67
N LEU A 111 -18.68 1.93 -8.26
CA LEU A 111 -17.59 2.64 -7.57
C LEU A 111 -18.07 4.01 -7.07
N THR A 112 -17.64 4.35 -5.86
CA THR A 112 -17.74 5.71 -5.35
C THR A 112 -16.47 6.48 -5.70
N TYR A 113 -16.63 7.70 -6.18
CA TYR A 113 -15.56 8.61 -6.58
C TYR A 113 -15.57 9.86 -5.72
N GLY A 114 -14.40 10.47 -5.57
CA GLY A 114 -14.35 11.73 -4.85
C GLY A 114 -12.93 12.27 -4.63
N LEU A 115 -12.84 13.19 -3.69
CA LEU A 115 -11.64 13.93 -3.35
C LEU A 115 -11.43 13.92 -1.84
N CYS A 116 -10.23 13.64 -1.41
CA CYS A 116 -9.77 13.78 -0.02
C CYS A 116 -8.89 15.01 0.12
N HIS A 117 -9.01 15.70 1.25
CA HIS A 117 -8.07 16.74 1.65
C HIS A 117 -7.28 16.24 2.86
N VAL A 118 -5.98 16.16 2.69
CA VAL A 118 -5.04 15.70 3.73
C VAL A 118 -4.15 16.84 4.13
N PHE A 119 -4.09 17.12 5.42
CA PHE A 119 -3.19 18.12 5.99
C PHE A 119 -1.79 17.52 6.16
N ILE A 120 -0.77 18.24 5.68
CA ILE A 120 0.63 17.90 5.87
C ILE A 120 1.28 19.01 6.72
N PRO A 121 1.76 18.69 7.94
CA PRO A 121 2.34 19.68 8.84
C PRO A 121 3.66 20.24 8.30
N GLU A 122 4.04 21.41 8.79
CA GLU A 122 5.29 22.08 8.39
C GLU A 122 6.55 21.32 8.80
N SER A 123 6.43 20.56 9.90
CA SER A 123 7.49 19.68 10.43
C SER A 123 7.63 18.37 9.65
N HIS A 124 6.79 18.13 8.63
CA HIS A 124 6.82 16.89 7.85
C HIS A 124 8.21 16.63 7.25
N ARG A 125 8.64 15.40 7.35
CA ARG A 125 9.87 14.90 6.72
C ARG A 125 9.52 13.88 5.65
N PRO A 126 10.16 13.92 4.47
CA PRO A 126 9.91 12.94 3.42
C PRO A 126 9.98 11.50 3.95
N GLY A 127 8.95 10.72 3.65
CA GLY A 127 8.80 9.35 4.12
C GLY A 127 8.14 9.19 5.49
N SER A 128 7.85 10.26 6.24
CA SER A 128 7.27 10.15 7.57
C SER A 128 5.76 10.37 7.55
N LEU A 129 5.02 9.56 8.32
CA LEU A 129 3.60 9.83 8.63
C LEU A 129 3.44 10.64 9.93
N GLY A 130 4.55 10.93 10.61
CA GLY A 130 4.60 11.65 11.87
C GLY A 130 5.22 10.83 13.01
N SER A 131 5.48 11.48 14.12
CA SER A 131 6.11 10.87 15.28
C SER A 131 5.20 9.88 16.01
N PRO A 132 5.72 8.78 16.57
CA PRO A 132 4.97 7.85 17.40
C PRO A 132 4.25 8.56 18.57
N TRP A 133 3.09 8.04 18.97
CA TRP A 133 2.23 8.62 20.00
C TRP A 133 2.94 8.88 21.34
N TRP A 134 3.88 8.03 21.74
CA TRP A 134 4.62 8.15 23.00
C TRP A 134 5.54 9.38 23.04
N ARG A 135 6.12 9.83 21.91
CA ARG A 135 6.91 11.07 21.83
C ARG A 135 6.04 12.31 22.08
N ARG A 136 4.78 12.26 21.68
CA ARG A 136 3.81 13.33 21.90
C ARG A 136 3.32 13.36 23.35
N TRP A 137 3.11 12.18 23.94
CA TRP A 137 2.69 12.07 25.34
C TRP A 137 3.67 12.72 26.31
N ILE A 138 4.97 12.64 26.03
CA ILE A 138 6.01 13.32 26.81
C ILE A 138 6.25 14.78 26.38
N ARG A 139 5.40 15.36 25.53
CA ARG A 139 5.47 16.76 25.04
C ARG A 139 6.81 17.18 24.42
N LEU A 140 7.53 16.26 23.83
CA LEU A 140 8.83 16.52 23.20
C LEU A 140 8.74 16.94 21.73
N ALA A 141 7.56 16.88 21.09
CA ALA A 141 7.38 17.28 19.70
C ALA A 141 6.04 18.00 19.50
N ALA A 142 5.99 18.95 18.57
CA ALA A 142 4.76 19.47 18.00
C ALA A 142 4.02 18.36 17.24
N ASP A 143 2.70 18.49 17.01
CA ASP A 143 1.95 17.53 16.22
C ASP A 143 2.46 17.58 14.76
N ASP A 144 3.18 16.53 14.36
CA ASP A 144 3.82 16.37 13.09
C ASP A 144 3.11 15.34 12.19
N ARG A 145 1.89 14.91 12.55
CA ARG A 145 1.11 13.91 11.84
C ARG A 145 0.36 14.48 10.65
N LEU A 146 0.37 13.70 9.59
CA LEU A 146 -0.56 13.88 8.49
C LEU A 146 -1.98 13.54 8.95
N ALA A 147 -2.97 14.28 8.48
CA ALA A 147 -4.36 14.07 8.90
C ALA A 147 -5.35 14.25 7.75
N LEU A 148 -6.24 13.28 7.58
CA LEU A 148 -7.38 13.40 6.68
C LEU A 148 -8.36 14.43 7.26
N ARG A 149 -8.62 15.51 6.52
CA ARG A 149 -9.47 16.63 6.96
C ARG A 149 -10.88 16.57 6.42
N SER A 150 -11.05 16.16 5.18
CA SER A 150 -12.36 16.01 4.56
C SER A 150 -12.36 14.98 3.44
N ILE A 151 -13.54 14.42 3.23
CA ILE A 151 -13.86 13.54 2.10
C ILE A 151 -15.04 14.17 1.39
N GLU A 152 -14.92 14.36 0.09
CA GLU A 152 -15.94 14.90 -0.79
C GLU A 152 -16.30 13.86 -1.84
N GLY A 153 -17.58 13.45 -1.91
CA GLY A 153 -18.07 12.58 -2.97
C GLY A 153 -18.34 13.36 -4.24
N LEU A 154 -17.98 12.79 -5.38
CA LEU A 154 -18.22 13.36 -6.70
C LEU A 154 -19.02 12.39 -7.58
N ALA A 155 -19.94 12.92 -8.37
CA ALA A 155 -20.57 12.12 -9.42
C ALA A 155 -19.50 11.66 -10.44
N HIS A 156 -19.69 10.48 -11.02
CA HIS A 156 -18.74 9.85 -11.95
C HIS A 156 -18.21 10.83 -13.02
N ASP A 157 -19.10 11.46 -13.77
CA ASP A 157 -18.70 12.36 -14.87
C ASP A 157 -18.00 13.63 -14.34
N GLN A 158 -18.45 14.13 -13.19
CA GLN A 158 -17.83 15.27 -12.54
C GLN A 158 -16.42 14.95 -12.05
N PHE A 159 -16.20 13.76 -11.50
CA PHE A 159 -14.88 13.30 -11.06
C PHE A 159 -13.88 13.34 -12.22
N TRP A 160 -14.21 12.71 -13.34
CA TRP A 160 -13.32 12.65 -14.50
C TRP A 160 -13.13 14.01 -15.15
N ALA A 161 -14.19 14.80 -15.31
CA ALA A 161 -14.08 16.15 -15.85
C ALA A 161 -13.21 17.06 -14.99
N ASN A 162 -13.35 17.00 -13.67
CA ASN A 162 -12.56 17.79 -12.73
C ASN A 162 -11.09 17.35 -12.74
N LEU A 163 -10.80 16.04 -12.73
CA LEU A 163 -9.42 15.52 -12.78
C LEU A 163 -8.75 15.90 -14.10
N ALA A 164 -9.40 15.68 -15.23
CA ALA A 164 -8.86 16.05 -16.55
C ALA A 164 -8.65 17.57 -16.68
N GLY A 165 -9.64 18.36 -16.24
CA GLY A 165 -9.53 19.83 -16.22
C GLY A 165 -8.37 20.30 -15.34
N LYS A 166 -8.13 19.64 -14.20
CA LYS A 166 -7.01 19.94 -13.30
C LYS A 166 -5.67 19.64 -13.98
N LEU A 167 -5.52 18.44 -14.57
CA LEU A 167 -4.29 18.05 -15.28
C LEU A 167 -4.00 18.98 -16.45
N GLN A 168 -5.04 19.42 -17.18
CA GLN A 168 -4.86 20.32 -18.32
C GLN A 168 -4.52 21.77 -17.95
N SER A 169 -5.13 22.28 -16.87
CA SER A 169 -5.00 23.69 -16.50
C SER A 169 -3.82 24.01 -15.59
N TRP A 170 -3.34 23.04 -14.84
CA TRP A 170 -2.28 23.24 -13.84
C TRP A 170 -0.91 22.71 -14.26
N TRP A 171 -0.88 21.77 -15.22
CA TRP A 171 0.36 21.11 -15.62
C TRP A 171 0.67 21.35 -17.09
N ALA A 172 1.91 21.66 -17.38
CA ALA A 172 2.35 21.84 -18.76
C ALA A 172 2.33 20.51 -19.55
N PRO A 173 2.27 20.55 -20.88
CA PRO A 173 2.51 19.37 -21.69
C PRO A 173 3.83 18.69 -21.31
N GLY A 174 3.82 17.38 -21.13
CA GLY A 174 4.94 16.58 -20.62
C GLY A 174 4.94 16.39 -19.08
N GLU A 175 4.14 17.18 -18.34
CA GLU A 175 4.05 17.16 -16.88
C GLU A 175 2.71 16.61 -16.38
N ARG A 176 1.79 16.21 -17.26
CA ARG A 176 0.46 15.71 -16.92
C ARG A 176 0.51 14.26 -16.49
N ASN A 177 1.17 14.03 -15.35
CA ASN A 177 1.27 12.70 -14.76
C ASN A 177 0.08 12.46 -13.83
N LEU A 178 -0.41 11.23 -13.81
CA LEU A 178 -1.35 10.74 -12.82
C LEU A 178 -0.67 9.61 -12.03
N PHE A 179 -0.57 9.78 -10.75
CA PHE A 179 -0.03 8.79 -9.82
C PHE A 179 -1.19 8.07 -9.14
N VAL A 180 -1.13 6.76 -9.04
CA VAL A 180 -2.21 5.97 -8.44
C VAL A 180 -1.64 5.00 -7.43
N LEU A 181 -2.11 5.09 -6.19
CA LEU A 181 -1.82 4.11 -5.15
C LEU A 181 -2.92 3.05 -5.10
N ILE A 182 -2.54 1.77 -5.11
CA ILE A 182 -3.40 0.65 -4.69
C ILE A 182 -2.79 0.08 -3.42
N HIS A 183 -3.50 0.23 -2.30
CA HIS A 183 -2.98 -0.13 -0.99
C HIS A 183 -2.95 -1.64 -0.75
N GLY A 184 -2.25 -2.04 0.29
CA GLY A 184 -2.12 -3.43 0.71
C GLY A 184 -3.20 -3.89 1.67
N TYR A 185 -2.90 -5.00 2.34
CA TYR A 185 -3.64 -5.59 3.42
C TYR A 185 -3.70 -4.68 4.65
N ASN A 186 -4.75 -4.83 5.44
CA ASN A 186 -4.94 -4.14 6.73
C ASN A 186 -4.83 -2.60 6.64
N VAL A 187 -5.36 -2.02 5.58
CA VAL A 187 -5.35 -0.57 5.35
C VAL A 187 -6.77 -0.05 5.25
N GLY A 188 -7.14 0.85 6.14
CA GLY A 188 -8.41 1.57 6.11
C GLY A 188 -8.46 2.64 5.01
N PHE A 189 -9.67 3.16 4.72
CA PHE A 189 -9.84 4.20 3.71
C PHE A 189 -9.02 5.47 4.02
N GLY A 190 -9.10 5.94 5.27
CA GLY A 190 -8.37 7.14 5.72
C GLY A 190 -6.86 6.99 5.66
N GLU A 191 -6.36 5.82 6.00
CA GLU A 191 -4.94 5.48 5.92
C GLU A 191 -4.44 5.46 4.48
N ALA A 192 -5.21 4.89 3.56
CA ALA A 192 -4.89 4.89 2.14
C ALA A 192 -4.84 6.33 1.59
N ALA A 193 -5.76 7.20 2.00
CA ALA A 193 -5.78 8.62 1.62
C ALA A 193 -4.55 9.36 2.13
N ILE A 194 -4.18 9.17 3.42
CA ILE A 194 -3.00 9.78 4.04
C ILE A 194 -1.72 9.31 3.36
N ARG A 195 -1.58 8.01 3.10
CA ARG A 195 -0.41 7.45 2.42
C ARG A 195 -0.29 7.96 0.99
N ALA A 196 -1.38 8.03 0.25
CA ALA A 196 -1.39 8.60 -1.09
C ALA A 196 -0.98 10.09 -1.08
N ALA A 197 -1.51 10.88 -0.14
CA ALA A 197 -1.12 12.28 0.01
C ALA A 197 0.38 12.44 0.32
N GLN A 198 0.90 11.64 1.24
CA GLN A 198 2.31 11.63 1.59
C GLN A 198 3.20 11.31 0.38
N ILE A 199 2.90 10.22 -0.35
CA ILE A 199 3.66 9.86 -1.55
C ILE A 199 3.62 10.98 -2.58
N GLY A 200 2.43 11.50 -2.91
CA GLY A 200 2.27 12.58 -3.88
C GLY A 200 3.03 13.85 -3.49
N TYR A 201 3.02 14.22 -2.20
CA TYR A 201 3.74 15.37 -1.68
C TYR A 201 5.26 15.18 -1.70
N ASP A 202 5.73 14.01 -1.29
CA ASP A 202 7.17 13.73 -1.15
C ASP A 202 7.85 13.46 -2.48
N LEU A 203 7.15 12.90 -3.45
CA LEU A 203 7.68 12.70 -4.80
C LEU A 203 8.09 13.99 -5.49
N LYS A 204 7.40 15.11 -5.22
CA LYS A 204 7.67 16.42 -5.84
C LYS A 204 7.79 16.32 -7.38
N VAL A 205 6.97 15.49 -8.00
CA VAL A 205 6.87 15.35 -9.45
C VAL A 205 5.58 16.02 -9.91
N PRO A 206 5.60 16.82 -10.98
CA PRO A 206 4.37 17.39 -11.55
C PRO A 206 3.32 16.34 -11.87
N GLY A 207 2.08 16.60 -11.48
CA GLY A 207 0.96 15.67 -11.71
C GLY A 207 -0.07 15.68 -10.58
N GLU A 208 -1.06 14.82 -10.70
CA GLU A 208 -2.12 14.63 -9.71
C GLU A 208 -1.98 13.26 -9.04
N MET A 209 -2.35 13.17 -7.76
CA MET A 209 -2.31 11.92 -7.00
C MET A 209 -3.70 11.36 -6.80
N ALA A 210 -3.88 10.07 -7.07
CA ALA A 210 -5.11 9.32 -6.83
C ALA A 210 -4.82 8.03 -6.05
N PHE A 211 -5.86 7.43 -5.49
CA PHE A 211 -5.77 6.08 -4.93
C PHE A 211 -7.04 5.28 -5.20
N PHE A 212 -6.87 3.97 -5.28
CA PHE A 212 -7.97 3.03 -5.26
C PHE A 212 -8.02 2.35 -3.90
N SER A 213 -9.14 2.48 -3.19
CA SER A 213 -9.33 1.82 -1.90
C SER A 213 -10.27 0.64 -2.03
N TRP A 214 -9.71 -0.59 -1.89
CA TRP A 214 -10.49 -1.80 -1.80
C TRP A 214 -10.83 -2.12 -0.33
N PRO A 215 -11.91 -2.87 -0.02
CA PRO A 215 -12.38 -3.04 1.35
C PRO A 215 -11.56 -4.07 2.15
N SER A 216 -10.31 -3.74 2.38
CA SER A 216 -9.47 -4.39 3.38
C SER A 216 -10.01 -4.09 4.78
N ARG A 217 -10.03 -5.09 5.65
CA ARG A 217 -10.77 -5.04 6.91
C ARG A 217 -10.09 -4.34 8.06
N GLY A 218 -8.88 -3.83 7.87
CA GLY A 218 -8.19 -3.06 8.91
C GLY A 218 -7.90 -3.84 10.20
N THR A 219 -7.98 -5.17 10.15
CA THR A 219 -7.70 -6.06 11.29
C THR A 219 -6.84 -7.24 10.88
N PRO A 220 -5.74 -7.50 11.61
CA PRO A 220 -4.79 -8.55 11.31
C PRO A 220 -5.38 -9.97 11.24
N LEU A 221 -6.44 -10.24 12.02
CA LEU A 221 -7.12 -11.53 12.11
C LEU A 221 -7.79 -11.99 10.81
N LEU A 222 -7.93 -11.12 9.82
CA LEU A 222 -8.77 -11.37 8.66
C LEU A 222 -7.98 -11.42 7.35
N TYR A 223 -6.70 -11.83 7.41
CA TYR A 223 -5.85 -11.94 6.23
C TYR A 223 -6.50 -12.76 5.11
N THR A 224 -7.02 -13.95 5.41
CA THR A 224 -7.70 -14.81 4.42
C THR A 224 -8.99 -14.18 3.88
N ALA A 225 -9.69 -13.40 4.71
CA ALA A 225 -10.86 -12.67 4.27
C ALA A 225 -10.47 -11.54 3.31
N ASP A 226 -9.35 -10.87 3.56
CA ASP A 226 -8.82 -9.84 2.68
C ASP A 226 -8.30 -10.42 1.35
N GLU A 227 -7.73 -11.63 1.34
CA GLU A 227 -7.41 -12.35 0.10
C GLU A 227 -8.66 -12.53 -0.78
N ALA A 228 -9.76 -13.01 -0.21
CA ALA A 228 -11.01 -13.14 -0.94
C ALA A 228 -11.57 -11.77 -1.38
N THR A 229 -11.39 -10.74 -0.57
CA THR A 229 -11.88 -9.39 -0.84
C THR A 229 -11.11 -8.70 -1.95
N ILE A 230 -9.78 -8.81 -1.98
CA ILE A 230 -8.98 -8.23 -3.09
C ILE A 230 -9.30 -8.93 -4.42
N GLU A 231 -9.48 -10.26 -4.42
CA GLU A 231 -9.92 -10.99 -5.62
C GLU A 231 -11.31 -10.55 -6.08
N ALA A 232 -12.26 -10.39 -5.16
CA ALA A 232 -13.58 -9.85 -5.47
C ALA A 232 -13.55 -8.39 -5.96
N SER A 233 -12.47 -7.66 -5.69
CA SER A 233 -12.26 -6.27 -6.12
C SER A 233 -11.59 -6.16 -7.49
N VAL A 234 -11.10 -7.24 -8.10
CA VAL A 234 -10.41 -7.21 -9.40
C VAL A 234 -11.26 -6.56 -10.50
N ALA A 235 -12.56 -6.84 -10.55
CA ALA A 235 -13.45 -6.22 -11.54
C ALA A 235 -13.55 -4.71 -11.35
N ALA A 236 -13.61 -4.25 -10.12
CA ALA A 236 -13.65 -2.84 -9.75
C ALA A 236 -12.33 -2.12 -10.10
N ILE A 237 -11.19 -2.72 -9.79
CA ILE A 237 -9.86 -2.22 -10.17
C ILE A 237 -9.74 -2.15 -11.69
N THR A 238 -10.15 -3.20 -12.41
CA THR A 238 -10.13 -3.24 -13.87
C THR A 238 -10.95 -2.10 -14.47
N TYR A 239 -12.17 -1.90 -13.96
CA TYR A 239 -13.05 -0.83 -14.40
C TYR A 239 -12.44 0.55 -14.14
N PHE A 240 -11.93 0.79 -12.92
CA PHE A 240 -11.27 2.05 -12.57
C PHE A 240 -10.08 2.37 -13.45
N LEU A 241 -9.19 1.41 -13.71
CA LEU A 241 -8.03 1.59 -14.59
C LEU A 241 -8.46 1.89 -16.04
N ARG A 242 -9.52 1.23 -16.53
CA ARG A 242 -10.09 1.50 -17.85
C ARG A 242 -10.62 2.93 -17.97
N GLU A 243 -11.45 3.34 -17.01
CA GLU A 243 -12.01 4.68 -16.96
C GLU A 243 -10.93 5.76 -16.87
N MET A 244 -9.89 5.48 -16.11
CA MET A 244 -8.74 6.37 -15.95
C MET A 244 -8.03 6.62 -17.27
N VAL A 245 -7.77 5.56 -18.03
CA VAL A 245 -7.13 5.67 -19.35
C VAL A 245 -8.03 6.47 -20.31
N ALA A 246 -9.34 6.24 -20.27
CA ALA A 246 -10.28 6.88 -21.17
C ALA A 246 -10.54 8.36 -20.83
N ASN A 247 -10.57 8.72 -19.54
CA ASN A 247 -11.18 9.97 -19.10
C ASN A 247 -10.26 10.92 -18.33
N ALA A 248 -9.14 10.44 -17.77
CA ALA A 248 -8.30 11.29 -16.91
C ALA A 248 -7.55 12.40 -17.68
N GLY A 249 -7.30 12.21 -18.97
CA GLY A 249 -6.52 13.17 -19.76
C GLY A 249 -5.06 13.24 -19.34
N ALA A 250 -4.55 12.25 -18.61
CA ALA A 250 -3.17 12.12 -18.22
C ALA A 250 -2.29 11.67 -19.41
N GLU A 251 -1.10 12.22 -19.52
CA GLU A 251 -0.11 11.78 -20.53
C GLU A 251 0.60 10.50 -20.09
N ARG A 252 0.74 10.30 -18.78
CA ARG A 252 1.30 9.10 -18.17
C ARG A 252 0.58 8.76 -16.89
N ILE A 253 0.35 7.49 -16.70
CA ILE A 253 -0.25 6.94 -15.49
C ILE A 253 0.83 6.08 -14.80
N HIS A 254 1.20 6.46 -13.58
CA HIS A 254 2.17 5.73 -12.76
C HIS A 254 1.45 4.99 -11.64
N LEU A 255 1.78 3.73 -11.44
CA LEU A 255 1.12 2.90 -10.44
C LEU A 255 2.08 2.58 -9.29
N PHE A 256 1.66 2.85 -8.06
CA PHE A 256 2.28 2.41 -6.82
C PHE A 256 1.39 1.34 -6.22
N VAL A 257 1.86 0.13 -6.15
CA VAL A 257 1.01 -0.99 -5.71
C VAL A 257 1.68 -1.73 -4.59
N HIS A 258 1.02 -1.73 -3.43
CA HIS A 258 1.60 -2.21 -2.21
C HIS A 258 1.03 -3.58 -1.80
N SER A 259 1.93 -4.48 -1.38
CA SER A 259 1.59 -5.74 -0.72
C SER A 259 0.52 -6.56 -1.47
N MET A 260 -0.55 -6.94 -0.79
CA MET A 260 -1.70 -7.69 -1.33
C MET A 260 -2.41 -6.98 -2.50
N GLY A 261 -2.32 -5.64 -2.58
CA GLY A 261 -2.84 -4.88 -3.72
C GLY A 261 -2.28 -5.33 -5.07
N ASN A 262 -1.07 -5.90 -5.07
CA ASN A 262 -0.44 -6.43 -6.29
C ASN A 262 -1.23 -7.62 -6.89
N ARG A 263 -1.92 -8.42 -6.07
CA ARG A 263 -2.80 -9.51 -6.58
C ARG A 263 -3.92 -8.94 -7.43
N GLY A 264 -4.57 -7.90 -6.90
CA GLY A 264 -5.65 -7.19 -7.60
C GLY A 264 -5.18 -6.54 -8.90
N LEU A 265 -4.05 -5.81 -8.85
CA LEU A 265 -3.48 -5.16 -10.03
C LEU A 265 -3.10 -6.16 -11.12
N LEU A 266 -2.33 -7.20 -10.79
CA LEU A 266 -1.85 -8.19 -11.78
C LEU A 266 -3.02 -8.85 -12.51
N SER A 267 -4.06 -9.22 -11.79
CA SER A 267 -5.28 -9.81 -12.38
C SER A 267 -6.09 -8.79 -13.19
N ALA A 268 -6.09 -7.52 -12.79
CA ALA A 268 -6.73 -6.46 -13.57
C ALA A 268 -5.98 -6.17 -14.88
N LEU A 269 -4.64 -6.10 -14.84
CA LEU A 269 -3.82 -5.87 -16.03
C LEU A 269 -3.91 -7.03 -17.03
N GLU A 270 -3.94 -8.28 -16.57
CA GLU A 270 -4.22 -9.44 -17.41
C GLU A 270 -5.51 -9.27 -18.23
N ARG A 271 -6.58 -8.78 -17.60
CA ARG A 271 -7.86 -8.49 -18.28
C ARG A 271 -7.75 -7.33 -19.26
N LEU A 272 -7.07 -6.25 -18.87
CA LEU A 272 -6.95 -5.04 -19.68
C LEU A 272 -6.05 -5.23 -20.92
N VAL A 273 -5.00 -6.03 -20.81
CA VAL A 273 -4.10 -6.30 -21.94
C VAL A 273 -4.80 -7.08 -23.06
N THR A 274 -5.79 -7.90 -22.72
CA THR A 274 -6.60 -8.62 -23.72
C THR A 274 -7.59 -7.73 -24.44
N ASP A 275 -7.91 -6.55 -23.90
CA ASP A 275 -8.76 -5.57 -24.55
C ASP A 275 -7.97 -4.74 -25.58
N ARG A 276 -8.13 -5.08 -26.85
CA ARG A 276 -7.46 -4.41 -27.97
C ARG A 276 -8.01 -3.01 -28.27
N THR A 277 -9.14 -2.64 -27.68
CA THR A 277 -9.77 -1.32 -27.88
C THR A 277 -9.20 -0.27 -26.95
N LEU A 278 -8.50 -0.70 -25.89
CA LEU A 278 -7.92 0.17 -24.88
C LEU A 278 -6.46 0.47 -25.19
N ASP A 279 -6.12 1.73 -25.43
CA ASP A 279 -4.73 2.19 -25.54
C ASP A 279 -4.14 2.42 -24.14
N LEU A 280 -3.97 1.35 -23.39
CA LEU A 280 -3.38 1.40 -22.06
C LEU A 280 -1.88 1.69 -22.17
N ARG A 281 -1.46 2.87 -21.74
CA ARG A 281 -0.06 3.28 -21.63
C ARG A 281 0.25 3.70 -20.21
N LEU A 282 1.02 2.86 -19.53
CA LEU A 282 1.52 3.15 -18.19
C LEU A 282 2.92 3.75 -18.28
N GLY A 283 3.23 4.70 -17.43
CA GLY A 283 4.59 5.18 -17.23
C GLY A 283 5.38 4.16 -16.40
N GLN A 284 5.54 4.42 -15.12
CA GLN A 284 6.20 3.51 -14.18
C GLN A 284 5.18 2.65 -13.44
N VAL A 285 5.50 1.36 -13.25
CA VAL A 285 4.76 0.47 -12.35
C VAL A 285 5.69 0.03 -11.23
N PHE A 286 5.40 0.46 -10.01
CA PHE A 286 6.14 0.10 -8.81
C PHE A 286 5.41 -1.00 -8.04
N PHE A 287 5.97 -2.20 -8.05
CA PHE A 287 5.51 -3.34 -7.26
C PHE A 287 6.21 -3.29 -5.91
N CYS A 288 5.55 -2.73 -4.92
CA CYS A 288 6.13 -2.46 -3.60
C CYS A 288 5.79 -3.60 -2.65
N ALA A 289 6.80 -4.31 -2.14
CA ALA A 289 6.64 -5.42 -1.21
C ALA A 289 5.53 -6.41 -1.61
N PRO A 290 5.51 -6.99 -2.83
CA PRO A 290 4.37 -7.74 -3.31
C PRO A 290 4.11 -9.00 -2.48
N ASP A 291 2.93 -9.09 -1.87
CA ASP A 291 2.44 -10.30 -1.24
C ASP A 291 1.75 -11.20 -2.28
N VAL A 292 2.55 -11.76 -3.16
CA VAL A 292 2.13 -12.61 -4.28
C VAL A 292 3.07 -13.82 -4.38
N ASP A 293 2.51 -14.99 -4.65
CA ASP A 293 3.30 -16.19 -4.97
C ASP A 293 4.24 -15.93 -6.15
N VAL A 294 5.49 -16.33 -6.03
CA VAL A 294 6.55 -16.07 -7.04
C VAL A 294 6.16 -16.60 -8.42
N ARG A 295 5.48 -17.74 -8.49
CA ARG A 295 5.05 -18.35 -9.77
C ARG A 295 3.95 -17.53 -10.41
N VAL A 296 2.96 -17.10 -9.62
CA VAL A 296 1.86 -16.23 -10.08
C VAL A 296 2.40 -14.89 -10.56
N PHE A 297 3.34 -14.31 -9.83
CA PHE A 297 3.94 -13.05 -10.22
C PHE A 297 4.74 -13.17 -11.52
N LYS A 298 5.55 -14.25 -11.68
CA LYS A 298 6.29 -14.52 -12.91
C LYS A 298 5.36 -14.71 -14.12
N GLU A 299 4.20 -15.31 -13.92
CA GLU A 299 3.21 -15.52 -14.97
C GLU A 299 2.52 -14.20 -15.37
N LYS A 300 2.15 -13.36 -14.39
CA LYS A 300 1.29 -12.20 -14.62
C LYS A 300 2.03 -10.87 -14.79
N SER A 301 3.22 -10.69 -14.22
CA SER A 301 3.97 -9.43 -14.35
C SER A 301 4.30 -9.04 -15.80
N PRO A 302 4.48 -9.97 -16.77
CA PRO A 302 4.65 -9.60 -18.16
C PRO A 302 3.49 -8.79 -18.75
N TYR A 303 2.27 -8.94 -18.26
CA TYR A 303 1.13 -8.13 -18.71
C TYR A 303 1.31 -6.65 -18.35
N ALA A 304 1.87 -6.36 -17.16
CA ALA A 304 2.22 -5.00 -16.80
C ALA A 304 3.33 -4.42 -17.70
N LEU A 305 4.38 -5.21 -17.92
CA LEU A 305 5.54 -4.78 -18.71
C LEU A 305 5.22 -4.54 -20.20
N GLN A 306 4.21 -5.21 -20.74
CA GLN A 306 3.72 -4.96 -22.11
C GLN A 306 3.09 -3.57 -22.27
N ARG A 307 2.67 -2.94 -21.20
CA ARG A 307 1.91 -1.68 -21.20
C ARG A 307 2.59 -0.55 -20.43
N ALA A 308 3.68 -0.82 -19.73
CA ALA A 308 4.45 0.14 -18.97
C ALA A 308 5.75 0.53 -19.69
N GLU A 309 6.17 1.79 -19.56
CA GLU A 309 7.49 2.23 -19.99
C GLU A 309 8.59 1.48 -19.22
N ASN A 310 8.39 1.33 -17.89
CA ASN A 310 9.26 0.57 -17.01
C ASN A 310 8.48 -0.01 -15.82
N GLY A 311 9.02 -1.09 -15.24
CA GLY A 311 8.56 -1.66 -13.99
C GLY A 311 9.70 -1.80 -12.99
N THR A 312 9.42 -1.52 -11.73
CA THR A 312 10.37 -1.70 -10.62
C THR A 312 9.73 -2.56 -9.54
N LEU A 313 10.44 -3.59 -9.12
CA LEU A 313 10.10 -4.46 -8.01
C LEU A 313 10.94 -4.06 -6.79
N LEU A 314 10.29 -3.65 -5.72
CA LEU A 314 10.92 -3.35 -4.44
C LEU A 314 10.72 -4.53 -3.49
N VAL A 315 11.81 -5.09 -2.99
CA VAL A 315 11.81 -6.21 -2.03
C VAL A 315 12.67 -5.85 -0.81
N SER A 316 12.40 -6.47 0.31
CA SER A 316 13.21 -6.24 1.52
C SER A 316 13.42 -7.53 2.31
N PRO A 317 14.64 -7.80 2.76
CA PRO A 317 14.91 -8.89 3.70
C PRO A 317 14.34 -8.64 5.10
N GLN A 318 13.91 -7.41 5.37
CA GLN A 318 13.39 -6.97 6.66
C GLN A 318 11.85 -6.84 6.63
N ASP A 319 11.19 -7.23 5.54
CA ASP A 319 9.73 -7.22 5.43
C ASP A 319 9.11 -8.40 6.16
N ARG A 320 8.85 -8.19 7.44
CA ARG A 320 8.29 -9.21 8.33
C ARG A 320 6.85 -9.57 7.99
N ALA A 321 6.06 -8.63 7.47
CA ALA A 321 4.66 -8.89 7.15
C ALA A 321 4.53 -9.85 5.96
N VAL A 322 5.35 -9.66 4.91
CA VAL A 322 5.35 -10.57 3.76
C VAL A 322 6.01 -11.90 4.12
N ALA A 323 7.06 -11.90 4.96
CA ALA A 323 7.66 -13.14 5.47
C ALA A 323 6.68 -13.99 6.28
N LEU A 324 5.82 -13.36 7.08
CA LEU A 324 4.77 -14.06 7.80
C LEU A 324 3.69 -14.61 6.88
N SER A 325 3.32 -13.89 5.82
CA SER A 325 2.45 -14.38 4.76
C SER A 325 3.04 -15.61 4.06
N GLU A 326 4.34 -15.59 3.76
CA GLU A 326 5.08 -16.74 3.20
C GLU A 326 4.98 -17.96 4.12
N TRP A 327 5.23 -17.76 5.40
CA TRP A 327 5.13 -18.82 6.40
C TRP A 327 3.72 -19.41 6.50
N LEU A 328 2.65 -18.59 6.47
CA LEU A 328 1.27 -19.05 6.51
C LEU A 328 0.90 -19.91 5.30
N HIS A 329 1.37 -19.57 4.11
CA HIS A 329 0.96 -20.22 2.86
C HIS A 329 1.96 -21.27 2.36
N GLN A 330 3.16 -21.34 2.96
CA GLN A 330 4.23 -22.28 2.56
C GLN A 330 4.67 -22.13 1.09
N TYR A 331 4.56 -20.93 0.53
CA TYR A 331 5.01 -20.59 -0.81
C TYR A 331 5.83 -19.31 -0.75
N ASP A 332 6.93 -19.28 -1.51
CA ASP A 332 7.79 -18.11 -1.62
C ASP A 332 7.00 -16.89 -2.08
N ARG A 333 7.18 -15.77 -1.38
CA ARG A 333 6.57 -14.48 -1.71
C ARG A 333 7.56 -13.56 -2.39
N VAL A 334 7.11 -12.87 -3.43
CA VAL A 334 7.97 -11.99 -4.24
C VAL A 334 8.56 -10.85 -3.43
N GLY A 335 7.84 -10.31 -2.45
CA GLY A 335 8.29 -9.18 -1.62
C GLY A 335 9.37 -9.51 -0.62
N VAL A 336 9.64 -10.81 -0.37
CA VAL A 336 10.65 -11.29 0.61
C VAL A 336 12.01 -11.50 -0.08
N ALA A 337 13.06 -11.25 0.65
CA ALA A 337 14.43 -11.59 0.31
C ALA A 337 15.15 -12.18 1.55
N PRO A 338 16.11 -13.12 1.43
CA PRO A 338 16.37 -13.97 0.29
C PRO A 338 15.36 -15.12 0.12
N PRO A 339 15.19 -15.73 -1.08
CA PRO A 339 15.86 -15.37 -2.32
C PRO A 339 15.20 -14.16 -3.01
N VAL A 340 16.02 -13.29 -3.58
CA VAL A 340 15.51 -12.15 -4.37
C VAL A 340 14.92 -12.66 -5.67
N THR A 341 13.67 -12.29 -5.95
CA THR A 341 13.00 -12.62 -7.21
C THR A 341 13.44 -11.67 -8.31
N VAL A 342 14.05 -12.21 -9.37
CA VAL A 342 14.44 -11.45 -10.56
C VAL A 342 13.55 -11.85 -11.74
N ILE A 343 13.03 -10.86 -12.45
CA ILE A 343 12.18 -11.05 -13.63
C ILE A 343 12.74 -10.29 -14.81
N PRO A 344 12.95 -10.94 -15.98
CA PRO A 344 13.44 -10.25 -17.15
C PRO A 344 12.57 -9.04 -17.53
N GLY A 345 13.21 -7.89 -17.72
CA GLY A 345 12.55 -6.64 -18.07
C GLY A 345 12.00 -5.83 -16.90
N LEU A 346 12.07 -6.35 -15.68
CA LEU A 346 11.72 -5.68 -14.45
C LEU A 346 12.98 -5.33 -13.68
N ASP A 347 13.12 -4.09 -13.25
CA ASP A 347 14.18 -3.67 -12.35
C ASP A 347 13.85 -4.18 -10.93
N THR A 348 14.71 -5.02 -10.36
CA THR A 348 14.55 -5.49 -8.97
C THR A 348 15.51 -4.74 -8.07
N ILE A 349 14.97 -4.13 -7.00
CA ILE A 349 15.72 -3.37 -6.01
C ILE A 349 15.48 -3.98 -4.63
N GLU A 350 16.57 -4.42 -4.01
CA GLU A 350 16.55 -4.88 -2.63
C GLU A 350 16.81 -3.69 -1.70
N VAL A 351 15.84 -3.39 -0.87
CA VAL A 351 15.89 -2.28 0.07
C VAL A 351 16.41 -2.77 1.42
N ARG A 352 17.55 -2.23 1.87
CA ARG A 352 18.23 -2.59 3.13
C ARG A 352 18.37 -1.39 4.05
N GLY A 353 18.60 -1.64 5.34
CA GLY A 353 19.04 -0.60 6.28
C GLY A 353 17.93 0.13 7.01
N PHE A 354 16.70 -0.35 6.98
CA PHE A 354 15.63 0.13 7.83
C PHE A 354 15.74 -0.59 9.19
N GLY A 355 15.80 0.20 10.28
CA GLY A 355 15.98 -0.34 11.62
C GLY A 355 14.83 -1.24 12.06
N LEU A 356 15.12 -2.12 13.01
CA LEU A 356 14.19 -3.05 13.68
C LEU A 356 12.95 -2.36 14.28
N LEU A 357 12.98 -1.04 14.43
CA LEU A 357 11.88 -0.21 14.97
C LEU A 357 10.94 0.37 13.91
N ASP A 358 11.34 0.35 12.64
CA ASP A 358 10.53 0.79 11.51
C ASP A 358 9.93 -0.45 10.86
N PHE A 359 8.86 -0.99 11.42
CA PHE A 359 8.21 -2.24 11.01
C PHE A 359 7.89 -2.33 9.51
N GLY A 360 8.94 -2.33 8.79
CA GLY A 360 9.34 -2.72 7.45
C GLY A 360 8.35 -2.85 6.29
N HIS A 361 7.05 -2.87 6.48
CA HIS A 361 6.13 -3.15 5.38
C HIS A 361 5.80 -1.91 4.53
N GLY A 362 5.93 -0.71 5.09
CA GLY A 362 5.72 0.57 4.40
C GLY A 362 7.00 1.20 3.81
N TYR A 363 8.14 0.53 3.86
CA TYR A 363 9.47 1.07 3.55
C TYR A 363 9.58 1.81 2.22
N PHE A 364 8.83 1.41 1.20
CA PHE A 364 8.84 2.04 -0.11
C PHE A 364 8.41 3.51 -0.11
N ALA A 365 7.65 3.94 0.91
CA ALA A 365 7.19 5.30 1.08
C ALA A 365 7.73 5.97 2.36
N GLU A 366 8.50 5.25 3.19
CA GLU A 366 8.97 5.72 4.51
C GLU A 366 10.43 6.14 4.52
N ALA A 367 11.15 5.95 3.41
CA ALA A 367 12.55 6.30 3.32
C ALA A 367 12.82 7.33 2.23
N ALA A 368 13.40 8.46 2.60
CA ALA A 368 13.76 9.52 1.67
C ALA A 368 14.61 9.02 0.48
N PRO A 369 15.63 8.16 0.65
CA PRO A 369 16.40 7.64 -0.49
C PRO A 369 15.56 6.84 -1.48
N ILE A 370 14.56 6.10 -1.02
CA ILE A 370 13.67 5.34 -1.90
C ILE A 370 12.75 6.29 -2.67
N ILE A 371 12.18 7.28 -1.99
CA ILE A 371 11.35 8.31 -2.63
C ILE A 371 12.17 9.06 -3.70
N ASP A 372 13.43 9.34 -3.44
CA ASP A 372 14.32 9.98 -4.40
C ASP A 372 14.62 9.06 -5.61
N ASP A 373 14.79 7.76 -5.39
CA ASP A 373 14.95 6.78 -6.47
C ASP A 373 13.67 6.64 -7.31
N LEU A 374 12.49 6.53 -6.66
CA LEU A 374 11.20 6.51 -7.36
C LEU A 374 10.99 7.79 -8.19
N ARG A 375 11.34 8.95 -7.64
CA ARG A 375 11.32 10.24 -8.35
C ARG A 375 12.24 10.20 -9.56
N ALA A 376 13.49 9.73 -9.40
CA ALA A 376 14.44 9.60 -10.50
C ALA A 376 13.90 8.68 -11.60
N ALA A 377 13.35 7.51 -11.25
CA ALA A 377 12.74 6.58 -12.20
C ALA A 377 11.61 7.23 -13.02
N ILE A 378 10.79 8.07 -12.39
CA ILE A 378 9.68 8.78 -13.06
C ILE A 378 10.20 9.87 -13.98
N LEU A 379 11.08 10.73 -13.48
CA LEU A 379 11.55 11.93 -14.21
C LEU A 379 12.52 11.58 -15.34
N THR A 380 13.45 10.67 -15.10
CA THR A 380 14.50 10.33 -16.07
C THR A 380 14.17 9.14 -16.94
N ARG A 381 13.21 8.28 -16.51
CA ARG A 381 12.85 7.00 -17.14
C ARG A 381 14.02 6.02 -17.25
N GLN A 382 15.08 6.26 -16.49
CA GLN A 382 16.27 5.42 -16.47
C GLN A 382 15.98 4.07 -15.84
N LYS A 383 16.66 3.05 -16.34
CA LYS A 383 16.72 1.74 -15.71
C LYS A 383 17.50 1.81 -14.38
N ALA A 384 17.30 0.84 -13.50
CA ALA A 384 18.03 0.77 -12.23
C ALA A 384 19.56 0.80 -12.41
N SER A 385 20.07 0.26 -13.52
CA SER A 385 21.50 0.29 -13.88
C SER A 385 22.08 1.69 -14.10
N GLU A 386 21.23 2.66 -14.34
CA GLU A 386 21.62 4.04 -14.71
C GLU A 386 21.29 5.05 -13.58
N ARG A 387 20.50 4.61 -12.57
CA ARG A 387 20.06 5.49 -11.47
C ARG A 387 21.16 5.60 -10.42
N GLN A 388 21.33 6.83 -9.92
CA GLN A 388 22.31 7.11 -8.87
C GLN A 388 21.84 6.56 -7.51
N GLY A 389 22.79 6.10 -6.71
CA GLY A 389 22.51 5.58 -5.36
C GLY A 389 22.23 4.07 -5.32
N LEU A 390 21.97 3.44 -6.45
CA LEU A 390 21.79 2.01 -6.53
C LEU A 390 23.11 1.29 -6.82
N GLN A 391 23.34 0.18 -6.14
CA GLN A 391 24.50 -0.69 -6.37
C GLN A 391 24.04 -2.01 -6.99
N ARG A 392 24.72 -2.44 -8.03
CA ARG A 392 24.47 -3.76 -8.60
C ARG A 392 25.04 -4.83 -7.66
N ILE A 393 24.18 -5.77 -7.22
CA ILE A 393 24.57 -6.87 -6.33
C ILE A 393 24.83 -8.15 -7.14
N ALA A 394 23.91 -8.51 -8.02
CA ALA A 394 24.04 -9.64 -8.94
C ALA A 394 23.20 -9.33 -10.21
N ASP A 395 22.05 -9.96 -10.35
CA ASP A 395 21.06 -9.63 -11.38
C ASP A 395 20.01 -8.60 -10.88
N TYR A 396 20.26 -7.97 -9.73
CA TYR A 396 19.42 -6.97 -9.09
C TYR A 396 20.27 -5.87 -8.45
N TYR A 397 19.62 -4.86 -7.84
CA TYR A 397 20.22 -3.67 -7.24
C TYR A 397 19.84 -3.52 -5.77
N GLY A 398 20.63 -2.80 -5.00
CA GLY A 398 20.37 -2.47 -3.60
C GLY A 398 20.96 -1.11 -3.21
#